data_1a02b665c56ce9e6ddcc80819a540522
#
_entry.id   1a02b665c56ce9e6ddcc80819a540522
#
_cell.length_a   1.000
_cell.length_b   1.000
_cell.length_c   1.000
_cell.angle_alpha   90.00
_cell.angle_beta   90.00
_cell.angle_gamma   90.00
#
_symmetry.space_group_name_H-M   'P 1'
#
loop_
_entity.id
_entity.type
_entity.pdbx_description
1 polymer ?
#
loop_
_entity_poly.entity_id
_entity_poly.type
_entity_poly.pdbx_seq_one_letter_code
_entity_poly.pdbx_strand_id
1 'polypeptide(L)'
;SEMCIRDRLNCYGLTKKVVYENEEFNLLQAALNIEEEMDNLRYEKVIIATDADVDGMHIRLLLMTFFLQFFPDVIRQGHLFVLQTPLFRVRNRKETRYCYSEEERQRAIAALGASAEITRFKGLGEISPEEFREFIGGNMRLDKVRITKDDPIHDLLEFYMGKNTYERQGFIIDNLRIEEDLVEQDLRIG
;
A
#
# COMPACT_ATOMS: atom_id res chain seq x y z
N SER A 1 -2.44 -1.96 23.29
CA SER A 1 -1.34 -2.30 22.40
C SER A 1 -1.53 -1.82 20.96
N GLU A 2 -2.41 -0.88 20.72
CA GLU A 2 -2.65 -0.28 19.39
C GLU A 2 -1.61 0.78 19.00
N MET A 3 -0.70 1.15 19.91
CA MET A 3 0.32 2.19 19.64
C MET A 3 1.48 1.73 18.75
N CYS A 4 1.78 0.45 18.67
CA CYS A 4 2.95 -0.04 17.93
C CYS A 4 2.81 0.05 16.40
N ILE A 5 1.61 0.20 15.86
CA ILE A 5 1.39 0.22 14.39
C ILE A 5 1.56 1.63 13.83
N ARG A 6 1.36 2.67 14.63
CA ARG A 6 1.39 4.08 14.18
C ARG A 6 2.78 4.72 14.18
N ASP A 7 3.74 4.17 14.93
CA ASP A 7 5.04 4.80 15.17
C ASP A 7 6.20 4.12 14.42
N ARG A 8 5.98 3.66 13.19
CA ARG A 8 7.12 3.23 12.37
C ARG A 8 8.01 4.43 12.09
N LEU A 9 9.32 4.21 12.30
CA LEU A 9 10.31 5.25 12.12
C LEU A 9 10.32 5.76 10.68
N ASN A 10 10.15 7.06 10.50
CA ASN A 10 10.48 7.70 9.24
C ASN A 10 12.00 7.74 9.10
N CYS A 11 12.54 6.89 8.26
CA CYS A 11 13.98 6.75 8.09
C CYS A 11 14.58 7.75 7.08
N TYR A 12 13.78 8.64 6.46
CA TYR A 12 14.30 9.67 5.56
C TYR A 12 15.25 10.61 6.30
N GLY A 13 16.42 10.83 5.73
CA GLY A 13 17.47 11.69 6.31
C GLY A 13 18.19 11.08 7.52
N LEU A 14 17.87 9.87 7.94
CA LEU A 14 18.59 9.15 8.98
C LEU A 14 19.79 8.40 8.44
N THR A 15 20.79 8.17 9.31
CA THR A 15 21.96 7.33 8.97
C THR A 15 21.61 5.85 9.11
N LYS A 16 22.34 4.98 8.42
CA LYS A 16 22.18 3.52 8.54
C LYS A 16 22.27 3.06 9.99
N LYS A 17 23.17 3.65 10.80
CA LYS A 17 23.35 3.29 12.20
C LYS A 17 22.06 3.47 12.99
N VAL A 18 21.39 4.62 12.87
CA VAL A 18 20.15 4.93 13.61
C VAL A 18 19.02 3.99 13.16
N VAL A 19 18.95 3.68 11.87
CA VAL A 19 17.93 2.75 11.34
C VAL A 19 18.17 1.32 11.84
N TYR A 20 19.42 0.90 11.94
CA TYR A 20 19.79 -0.44 12.44
C TYR A 20 19.59 -0.58 13.96
N GLU A 21 19.61 0.51 14.72
CA GLU A 21 19.26 0.53 16.14
C GLU A 21 17.75 0.41 16.36
N ASN A 22 16.93 0.66 15.32
CA ASN A 22 15.48 0.45 15.40
C ASN A 22 15.16 -1.05 15.27
N GLU A 23 14.49 -1.60 16.28
CA GLU A 23 14.22 -3.03 16.40
C GLU A 23 13.44 -3.59 15.21
N GLU A 24 12.43 -2.87 14.72
CA GLU A 24 11.58 -3.32 13.61
C GLU A 24 12.37 -3.42 12.29
N PHE A 25 13.16 -2.40 11.98
CA PHE A 25 13.98 -2.42 10.77
C PHE A 25 15.14 -3.39 10.87
N ASN A 26 15.71 -3.58 12.05
CA ASN A 26 16.73 -4.59 12.29
C ASN A 26 16.16 -6.01 12.03
N LEU A 27 15.00 -6.31 12.62
CA LEU A 27 14.31 -7.59 12.40
C LEU A 27 13.93 -7.80 10.93
N LEU A 28 13.49 -6.74 10.24
CA LEU A 28 13.17 -6.82 8.81
C LEU A 28 14.41 -7.17 7.97
N GLN A 29 15.55 -6.52 8.23
CA GLN A 29 16.81 -6.80 7.54
C GLN A 29 17.28 -8.24 7.79
N ALA A 30 17.26 -8.67 9.04
CA ALA A 30 17.62 -10.03 9.42
C ALA A 30 16.70 -11.09 8.77
N ALA A 31 15.38 -10.83 8.75
CA ALA A 31 14.41 -11.71 8.12
C ALA A 31 14.63 -11.85 6.61
N LEU A 32 14.97 -10.76 5.93
CA LEU A 32 15.24 -10.72 4.49
C LEU A 32 16.67 -11.18 4.15
N ASN A 33 17.58 -11.18 5.14
CA ASN A 33 19.01 -11.46 4.97
C ASN A 33 19.71 -10.50 4.00
N ILE A 34 19.48 -9.19 4.20
CA ILE A 34 20.03 -8.10 3.38
C ILE A 34 21.00 -7.19 4.17
N GLU A 35 21.50 -7.65 5.31
CA GLU A 35 22.33 -6.85 6.21
C GLU A 35 23.68 -6.49 5.57
N GLU A 36 24.30 -7.44 4.86
CA GLU A 36 25.64 -7.28 4.29
C GLU A 36 25.58 -7.06 2.78
N GLU A 37 24.97 -7.98 2.04
CA GLU A 37 24.92 -7.97 0.57
C GLU A 37 23.56 -8.42 0.04
N MET A 38 23.15 -7.83 -1.11
CA MET A 38 21.90 -8.16 -1.79
C MET A 38 21.86 -9.60 -2.33
N ASP A 39 23.01 -10.16 -2.66
CA ASP A 39 23.11 -11.52 -3.22
C ASP A 39 22.65 -12.59 -2.23
N ASN A 40 22.54 -12.23 -0.95
CA ASN A 40 22.04 -13.08 0.11
C ASN A 40 20.54 -12.98 0.36
N LEU A 41 19.79 -12.22 -0.46
CA LEU A 41 18.33 -12.07 -0.30
C LEU A 41 17.65 -13.44 -0.26
N ARG A 42 16.99 -13.72 0.86
CA ARG A 42 16.37 -15.02 1.13
C ARG A 42 15.14 -15.33 0.27
N TYR A 43 14.47 -14.30 -0.21
CA TYR A 43 13.19 -14.42 -0.88
C TYR A 43 13.22 -13.81 -2.27
N GLU A 44 12.60 -14.50 -3.24
CA GLU A 44 12.43 -13.97 -4.59
C GLU A 44 11.52 -12.75 -4.65
N LYS A 45 10.52 -12.70 -3.77
CA LYS A 45 9.54 -11.59 -3.70
C LYS A 45 9.36 -11.12 -2.28
N VAL A 46 9.51 -9.82 -2.10
CA VAL A 46 9.17 -9.10 -0.86
C VAL A 46 7.88 -8.34 -1.14
N ILE A 47 6.84 -8.64 -0.38
CA ILE A 47 5.49 -8.09 -0.64
C ILE A 47 5.08 -7.23 0.55
N ILE A 48 4.87 -5.94 0.31
CA ILE A 48 4.29 -5.03 1.30
C ILE A 48 2.77 -5.20 1.26
N ALA A 49 2.21 -5.70 2.35
CA ALA A 49 0.77 -5.83 2.55
C ALA A 49 0.33 -4.89 3.68
N THR A 50 -0.54 -3.95 3.37
CA THR A 50 -1.08 -2.97 4.33
C THR A 50 -2.57 -2.82 4.11
N ASP A 51 -3.26 -2.27 5.11
CA ASP A 51 -4.67 -1.91 4.98
C ASP A 51 -4.89 -0.91 3.85
N ALA A 52 -6.11 -0.89 3.32
CA ALA A 52 -6.50 0.02 2.24
C ALA A 52 -6.90 1.42 2.74
N ASP A 53 -6.69 1.71 4.01
CA ASP A 53 -6.97 3.00 4.64
C ASP A 53 -5.76 3.96 4.61
N VAL A 54 -5.95 5.15 5.16
CA VAL A 54 -4.92 6.20 5.22
C VAL A 54 -3.71 5.76 6.04
N ASP A 55 -3.94 5.09 7.17
CA ASP A 55 -2.87 4.60 8.05
C ASP A 55 -2.04 3.53 7.33
N GLY A 56 -2.69 2.60 6.63
CA GLY A 56 -2.01 1.58 5.82
C GLY A 56 -1.20 2.17 4.66
N MET A 57 -1.71 3.23 4.01
CA MET A 57 -0.95 3.95 2.99
C MET A 57 0.29 4.63 3.58
N HIS A 58 0.19 5.20 4.78
CA HIS A 58 1.33 5.80 5.48
C HIS A 58 2.38 4.75 5.84
N ILE A 59 1.98 3.61 6.40
CA ILE A 59 2.89 2.50 6.71
C ILE A 59 3.60 2.01 5.44
N ARG A 60 2.87 1.88 4.34
CA ARG A 60 3.44 1.51 3.03
C ARG A 60 4.51 2.49 2.59
N LEU A 61 4.25 3.80 2.71
CA LEU A 61 5.20 4.84 2.35
C LEU A 61 6.46 4.80 3.22
N LEU A 62 6.34 4.57 4.53
CA LEU A 62 7.47 4.41 5.44
C LEU A 62 8.36 3.20 5.05
N LEU A 63 7.75 2.05 4.74
CA LEU A 63 8.48 0.86 4.28
C LEU A 63 9.13 1.09 2.91
N MET A 64 8.43 1.74 1.98
CA MET A 64 9.01 2.09 0.68
C MET A 64 10.21 3.03 0.84
N THR A 65 10.12 4.03 1.74
CA THR A 65 11.22 4.95 2.05
C THR A 65 12.45 4.19 2.55
N PHE A 66 12.25 3.20 3.41
CA PHE A 66 13.32 2.34 3.89
C PHE A 66 14.03 1.61 2.73
N PHE A 67 13.30 0.96 1.85
CA PHE A 67 13.90 0.26 0.71
C PHE A 67 14.53 1.22 -0.30
N LEU A 68 13.88 2.34 -0.62
CA LEU A 68 14.40 3.33 -1.57
C LEU A 68 15.71 3.95 -1.09
N GLN A 69 15.83 4.22 0.20
CA GLN A 69 16.99 4.91 0.78
C GLN A 69 18.16 3.98 1.08
N PHE A 70 17.89 2.78 1.61
CA PHE A 70 18.95 1.91 2.12
C PHE A 70 19.19 0.66 1.27
N PHE A 71 18.17 0.19 0.55
CA PHE A 71 18.20 -1.04 -0.24
C PHE A 71 17.58 -0.86 -1.63
N PRO A 72 18.01 0.16 -2.41
CA PRO A 72 17.42 0.42 -3.73
C PRO A 72 17.60 -0.75 -4.70
N ASP A 73 18.58 -1.61 -4.49
CA ASP A 73 18.82 -2.75 -5.35
C ASP A 73 17.76 -3.84 -5.21
N VAL A 74 17.07 -3.96 -4.05
CA VAL A 74 15.87 -4.80 -3.89
C VAL A 74 14.80 -4.41 -4.92
N ILE A 75 14.67 -3.10 -5.17
CA ILE A 75 13.70 -2.57 -6.13
C ILE A 75 14.22 -2.71 -7.56
N ARG A 76 15.49 -2.34 -7.82
CA ARG A 76 16.09 -2.41 -9.16
C ARG A 76 16.11 -3.81 -9.73
N GLN A 77 16.38 -4.81 -8.90
CA GLN A 77 16.35 -6.22 -9.27
C GLN A 77 14.93 -6.77 -9.36
N GLY A 78 13.95 -5.99 -8.90
CA GLY A 78 12.53 -6.29 -9.08
C GLY A 78 11.94 -7.24 -8.05
N HIS A 79 12.48 -7.25 -6.85
CA HIS A 79 12.03 -8.10 -5.75
C HIS A 79 10.92 -7.45 -4.89
N LEU A 80 10.71 -6.11 -4.97
CA LEU A 80 9.73 -5.42 -4.14
C LEU A 80 8.38 -5.26 -4.85
N PHE A 81 7.32 -5.64 -4.15
CA PHE A 81 5.93 -5.57 -4.61
C PHE A 81 5.02 -4.99 -3.54
N VAL A 82 3.90 -4.43 -3.97
CA VAL A 82 2.79 -4.01 -3.11
C VAL A 82 1.59 -4.91 -3.40
N LEU A 83 0.99 -5.48 -2.35
CA LEU A 83 -0.24 -6.25 -2.48
C LEU A 83 -1.41 -5.29 -2.69
N GLN A 84 -2.18 -5.51 -3.76
CA GLN A 84 -3.49 -4.89 -3.89
C GLN A 84 -4.47 -5.62 -2.97
N THR A 85 -5.08 -4.88 -2.03
CA THR A 85 -6.11 -5.41 -1.15
C THR A 85 -7.49 -5.06 -1.72
N PRO A 86 -8.46 -5.98 -1.71
CA PRO A 86 -9.80 -5.67 -2.18
C PRO A 86 -10.47 -4.65 -1.26
N LEU A 87 -11.22 -3.74 -1.88
CA LEU A 87 -12.02 -2.74 -1.19
C LEU A 87 -13.43 -3.24 -0.87
N PHE A 88 -13.96 -4.12 -1.72
CA PHE A 88 -15.31 -4.65 -1.59
C PHE A 88 -15.36 -6.15 -1.84
N ARG A 89 -16.32 -6.78 -1.17
CA ARG A 89 -16.78 -8.14 -1.48
C ARG A 89 -18.23 -8.04 -1.92
N VAL A 90 -18.54 -8.56 -3.10
CA VAL A 90 -19.89 -8.69 -3.63
C VAL A 90 -20.19 -10.18 -3.77
N ARG A 91 -21.19 -10.68 -3.07
CA ARG A 91 -21.53 -12.10 -3.09
C ARG A 91 -23.02 -12.36 -3.23
N ASN A 92 -23.35 -13.47 -3.84
CA ASN A 92 -24.66 -14.07 -3.80
C ASN A 92 -24.56 -15.52 -3.31
N ARG A 93 -25.62 -16.29 -3.36
CA ARG A 93 -25.63 -17.70 -2.92
C ARG A 93 -24.73 -18.64 -3.74
N LYS A 94 -24.27 -18.21 -4.93
CA LYS A 94 -23.55 -19.07 -5.88
C LYS A 94 -22.10 -18.62 -6.07
N GLU A 95 -21.82 -17.34 -5.93
CA GLU A 95 -20.52 -16.74 -6.31
C GLU A 95 -20.16 -15.59 -5.39
N THR A 96 -18.85 -15.46 -5.10
CA THR A 96 -18.24 -14.32 -4.40
C THR A 96 -17.24 -13.65 -5.33
N ARG A 97 -17.30 -12.32 -5.44
CA ARG A 97 -16.35 -11.50 -6.18
C ARG A 97 -15.71 -10.47 -5.28
N TYR A 98 -14.39 -10.36 -5.39
CA TYR A 98 -13.61 -9.33 -4.71
C TYR A 98 -13.30 -8.22 -5.70
N CYS A 99 -13.58 -6.98 -5.28
CA CYS A 99 -13.50 -5.81 -6.14
C CYS A 99 -12.48 -4.83 -5.56
N TYR A 100 -11.61 -4.32 -6.40
CA TYR A 100 -10.48 -3.46 -6.05
C TYR A 100 -10.73 -2.00 -6.45
N SER A 101 -11.84 -1.73 -7.11
CA SER A 101 -12.30 -0.39 -7.45
C SER A 101 -13.83 -0.31 -7.43
N GLU A 102 -14.34 0.91 -7.47
CA GLU A 102 -15.78 1.16 -7.55
C GLU A 102 -16.39 0.63 -8.84
N GLU A 103 -15.68 0.74 -9.98
CA GLU A 103 -16.10 0.22 -11.27
C GLU A 103 -16.19 -1.31 -11.25
N GLU A 104 -15.23 -1.98 -10.59
CA GLU A 104 -15.29 -3.44 -10.42
C GLU A 104 -16.49 -3.83 -9.55
N ARG A 105 -16.79 -3.07 -8.49
CA ARG A 105 -17.96 -3.28 -7.65
C ARG A 105 -19.26 -3.19 -8.47
N GLN A 106 -19.44 -2.14 -9.25
CA GLN A 106 -20.64 -1.95 -10.08
C GLN A 106 -20.81 -3.09 -11.10
N ARG A 107 -19.71 -3.49 -11.75
CA ARG A 107 -19.73 -4.63 -12.67
C ARG A 107 -20.09 -5.95 -11.98
N ALA A 108 -19.59 -6.15 -10.75
CA ALA A 108 -19.91 -7.33 -9.96
C ALA A 108 -21.38 -7.36 -9.54
N ILE A 109 -21.96 -6.21 -9.13
CA ILE A 109 -23.39 -6.08 -8.79
C ILE A 109 -24.25 -6.38 -10.03
N ALA A 110 -23.91 -5.81 -11.17
CA ALA A 110 -24.66 -6.07 -12.42
C ALA A 110 -24.64 -7.56 -12.80
N ALA A 111 -23.52 -8.24 -12.59
CA ALA A 111 -23.38 -9.67 -12.92
C ALA A 111 -24.05 -10.60 -11.89
N LEU A 112 -23.99 -10.28 -10.60
CA LEU A 112 -24.52 -11.13 -9.53
C LEU A 112 -25.99 -10.87 -9.19
N GLY A 113 -26.56 -9.76 -9.72
CA GLY A 113 -27.95 -9.36 -9.55
C GLY A 113 -28.19 -8.49 -8.31
N ALA A 114 -29.37 -7.85 -8.26
CA ALA A 114 -29.75 -6.89 -7.21
C ALA A 114 -29.83 -7.49 -5.79
N SER A 115 -29.84 -8.81 -5.65
CA SER A 115 -29.87 -9.50 -4.35
C SER A 115 -28.46 -9.80 -3.81
N ALA A 116 -27.40 -9.32 -4.46
CA ALA A 116 -26.05 -9.52 -4.01
C ALA A 116 -25.79 -8.73 -2.72
N GLU A 117 -25.16 -9.38 -1.76
CA GLU A 117 -24.67 -8.77 -0.52
C GLU A 117 -23.33 -8.08 -0.81
N ILE A 118 -23.21 -6.82 -0.36
CA ILE A 118 -22.03 -5.99 -0.56
C ILE A 118 -21.42 -5.74 0.82
N THR A 119 -20.13 -6.08 0.96
CA THR A 119 -19.32 -5.76 2.14
C THR A 119 -18.17 -4.86 1.72
N ARG A 120 -17.95 -3.75 2.42
CA ARG A 120 -16.77 -2.90 2.25
C ARG A 120 -15.74 -3.29 3.29
N PHE A 121 -14.51 -3.55 2.86
CA PHE A 121 -13.38 -3.79 3.77
C PHE A 121 -12.70 -2.46 4.11
N LYS A 122 -12.43 -2.26 5.38
CA LYS A 122 -11.64 -1.13 5.88
C LYS A 122 -10.18 -1.51 6.09
N GLY A 123 -9.93 -2.77 6.45
CA GLY A 123 -8.59 -3.29 6.69
C GLY A 123 -8.49 -4.80 6.49
N LEU A 124 -7.25 -5.30 6.45
CA LEU A 124 -6.96 -6.73 6.29
C LEU A 124 -7.52 -7.58 7.44
N GLY A 125 -7.66 -7.00 8.64
CA GLY A 125 -8.22 -7.69 9.80
C GLY A 125 -9.71 -8.02 9.69
N GLU A 126 -10.44 -7.43 8.74
CA GLU A 126 -11.85 -7.74 8.47
C GLU A 126 -12.02 -8.92 7.49
N ILE A 127 -10.91 -9.37 6.89
CA ILE A 127 -10.87 -10.48 5.95
C ILE A 127 -10.53 -11.75 6.72
N SER A 128 -11.38 -12.78 6.63
CA SER A 128 -11.10 -14.04 7.30
C SER A 128 -9.83 -14.72 6.73
N PRO A 129 -9.14 -15.57 7.51
CA PRO A 129 -7.94 -16.27 7.01
C PRO A 129 -8.21 -17.13 5.76
N GLU A 130 -9.40 -17.70 5.65
CA GLU A 130 -9.83 -18.48 4.49
C GLU A 130 -9.96 -17.59 3.24
N GLU A 131 -10.61 -16.43 3.39
CA GLU A 131 -10.74 -15.46 2.32
C GLU A 131 -9.36 -14.88 1.94
N PHE A 132 -8.54 -14.56 2.94
CA PHE A 132 -7.19 -14.03 2.68
C PHE A 132 -6.34 -15.01 1.86
N ARG A 133 -6.48 -16.30 2.10
CA ARG A 133 -5.80 -17.34 1.32
C ARG A 133 -6.15 -17.29 -0.17
N GLU A 134 -7.38 -16.92 -0.51
CA GLU A 134 -7.80 -16.77 -1.91
C GLU A 134 -7.10 -15.60 -2.60
N PHE A 135 -6.83 -14.48 -1.88
CA PHE A 135 -6.15 -13.33 -2.48
C PHE A 135 -4.66 -13.53 -2.67
N ILE A 136 -4.00 -14.23 -1.73
CA ILE A 136 -2.56 -14.52 -1.81
C ILE A 136 -2.24 -15.77 -2.62
N GLY A 137 -3.26 -16.42 -3.17
CA GLY A 137 -3.13 -17.58 -4.04
C GLY A 137 -2.77 -17.22 -5.49
N GLY A 138 -3.17 -18.06 -6.43
CA GLY A 138 -2.85 -17.91 -7.85
C GLY A 138 -3.36 -16.62 -8.51
N ASN A 139 -4.34 -15.95 -7.92
CA ASN A 139 -4.95 -14.72 -8.43
C ASN A 139 -4.47 -13.47 -7.69
N MET A 140 -3.38 -13.55 -6.95
CA MET A 140 -2.80 -12.44 -6.21
C MET A 140 -2.48 -11.26 -7.14
N ARG A 141 -3.01 -10.06 -6.84
CA ARG A 141 -2.71 -8.84 -7.57
C ARG A 141 -1.55 -8.12 -6.90
N LEU A 142 -0.44 -8.01 -7.63
CA LEU A 142 0.77 -7.38 -7.16
C LEU A 142 1.17 -6.22 -8.07
N ASP A 143 1.40 -5.06 -7.47
CA ASP A 143 2.02 -3.93 -8.12
C ASP A 143 3.52 -4.00 -7.90
N LYS A 144 4.29 -4.21 -8.96
CA LYS A 144 5.74 -4.22 -8.89
C LYS A 144 6.27 -2.81 -8.69
N VAL A 145 7.00 -2.58 -7.61
CA VAL A 145 7.70 -1.32 -7.40
C VAL A 145 8.87 -1.23 -8.37
N ARG A 146 8.98 -0.10 -9.07
CA ARG A 146 10.04 0.13 -10.08
C ARG A 146 10.65 1.49 -9.85
N ILE A 147 11.95 1.57 -10.06
CA ILE A 147 12.71 2.82 -10.14
C ILE A 147 13.57 2.78 -11.39
N THR A 148 13.64 3.90 -12.08
CA THR A 148 14.54 4.11 -13.21
C THR A 148 15.69 5.01 -12.78
N LYS A 149 16.71 5.16 -13.64
CA LYS A 149 17.86 6.03 -13.33
C LYS A 149 17.48 7.51 -13.34
N ASP A 150 16.43 7.85 -14.08
CA ASP A 150 15.96 9.22 -14.28
C ASP A 150 14.91 9.65 -13.24
N ASP A 151 14.45 8.73 -12.38
CA ASP A 151 13.47 9.07 -11.35
C ASP A 151 14.09 9.97 -10.28
N PRO A 152 13.48 11.12 -9.96
CA PRO A 152 13.96 12.04 -8.93
C PRO A 152 13.62 11.53 -7.53
N ILE A 153 14.21 10.37 -7.16
CA ILE A 153 13.87 9.67 -5.92
C ILE A 153 14.11 10.54 -4.70
N HIS A 154 15.23 11.29 -4.70
CA HIS A 154 15.57 12.18 -3.60
C HIS A 154 14.50 13.26 -3.41
N ASP A 155 14.09 13.92 -4.49
CA ASP A 155 13.11 15.01 -4.44
C ASP A 155 11.72 14.48 -4.02
N LEU A 156 11.35 13.30 -4.51
CA LEU A 156 10.12 12.62 -4.09
C LEU A 156 10.14 12.26 -2.60
N LEU A 157 11.25 11.71 -2.12
CA LEU A 157 11.38 11.37 -0.70
C LEU A 157 11.43 12.64 0.16
N GLU A 158 12.10 13.71 -0.27
CA GLU A 158 12.10 14.98 0.42
C GLU A 158 10.71 15.59 0.49
N PHE A 159 9.98 15.57 -0.62
CA PHE A 159 8.61 16.06 -0.68
C PHE A 159 7.68 15.30 0.26
N TYR A 160 7.65 13.96 0.19
CA TYR A 160 6.69 13.15 0.96
C TYR A 160 7.12 12.89 2.40
N MET A 161 8.42 12.72 2.66
CA MET A 161 8.96 12.25 3.94
C MET A 161 9.83 13.27 4.66
N GLY A 162 10.25 14.34 3.97
CA GLY A 162 11.03 15.43 4.53
C GLY A 162 10.22 16.36 5.42
N LYS A 163 10.88 17.40 5.92
CA LYS A 163 10.28 18.41 6.80
C LYS A 163 9.54 19.52 6.04
N ASN A 164 9.39 19.39 4.73
CA ASN A 164 8.78 20.40 3.86
C ASN A 164 7.25 20.41 3.99
N THR A 165 6.76 21.04 5.06
CA THR A 165 5.32 21.13 5.35
C THR A 165 4.61 22.11 4.42
N TYR A 166 5.31 23.15 3.97
CA TYR A 166 4.72 24.27 3.22
C TYR A 166 4.29 23.84 1.82
N GLU A 167 5.16 23.17 1.08
CA GLU A 167 4.84 22.68 -0.28
C GLU A 167 3.75 21.61 -0.24
N ARG A 168 3.77 20.73 0.79
CA ARG A 168 2.71 19.75 0.98
C ARG A 168 1.35 20.36 1.27
N GLN A 169 1.31 21.45 2.05
CA GLN A 169 0.06 22.19 2.26
C GLN A 169 -0.47 22.78 0.96
N GLY A 170 0.40 23.42 0.15
CA GLY A 170 0.03 23.93 -1.16
C GLY A 170 -0.54 22.81 -2.06
N PHE A 171 0.18 21.69 -2.15
CA PHE A 171 -0.27 20.54 -2.92
C PHE A 171 -1.64 19.99 -2.46
N ILE A 172 -1.87 19.91 -1.14
CA ILE A 172 -3.16 19.45 -0.59
C ILE A 172 -4.28 20.44 -0.99
N ILE A 173 -4.04 21.74 -0.84
CA ILE A 173 -5.01 22.78 -1.19
C ILE A 173 -5.35 22.74 -2.68
N ASP A 174 -4.33 22.63 -3.54
CA ASP A 174 -4.49 22.62 -4.99
C ASP A 174 -5.20 21.36 -5.52
N ASN A 175 -5.13 20.26 -4.76
CA ASN A 175 -5.72 18.99 -5.14
C ASN A 175 -6.92 18.58 -4.26
N LEU A 176 -7.37 19.45 -3.36
CA LEU A 176 -8.52 19.19 -2.49
C LEU A 176 -9.80 19.15 -3.33
N ARG A 177 -10.46 18.00 -3.34
CA ARG A 177 -11.82 17.86 -3.89
C ARG A 177 -12.80 17.91 -2.76
N ILE A 178 -13.72 18.87 -2.81
CA ILE A 178 -14.80 19.01 -1.81
C ILE A 178 -15.91 18.05 -2.21
N GLU A 179 -16.43 17.31 -1.26
CA GLU A 179 -17.49 16.29 -1.49
C GLU A 179 -18.77 16.89 -2.14
N GLU A 180 -19.04 18.18 -1.92
CA GLU A 180 -20.14 18.91 -2.54
C GLU A 180 -20.08 18.93 -4.08
N ASP A 181 -18.87 18.94 -4.65
CA ASP A 181 -18.69 18.91 -6.11
C ASP A 181 -19.06 17.56 -6.74
N LEU A 182 -19.07 16.48 -5.94
CA LEU A 182 -19.46 15.15 -6.39
C LEU A 182 -21.00 14.98 -6.43
N VAL A 183 -21.71 15.63 -5.53
CA VAL A 183 -23.19 15.56 -5.45
C VAL A 183 -23.84 16.33 -6.60
N GLU A 184 -23.27 17.44 -7.06
CA GLU A 184 -23.78 18.19 -8.21
C GLU A 184 -23.58 17.48 -9.55
N GLN A 185 -22.57 16.62 -9.68
CA GLN A 185 -22.35 15.85 -10.91
C GLN A 185 -23.34 14.69 -11.05
N ASP A 186 -23.70 14.04 -9.95
CA ASP A 186 -24.69 12.95 -9.96
C ASP A 186 -26.13 13.45 -10.21
N LEU A 187 -26.46 14.71 -9.85
CA LEU A 187 -27.76 15.32 -10.10
C LEU A 187 -27.97 15.85 -11.53
N ARG A 188 -26.90 15.98 -12.33
CA ARG A 188 -26.93 16.41 -13.73
C ARG A 188 -27.09 15.28 -14.75
N ILE A 189 -27.07 14.03 -14.30
CA ILE A 189 -27.18 12.81 -15.15
C ILE A 189 -28.56 12.13 -14.98
N GLY A 190 -29.48 12.73 -14.26
CA GLY A 190 -30.86 12.25 -14.08
C GLY A 190 -31.87 12.91 -15.04
#